data_228614ae66a944dd294ffe3dccafb0d8
#
_entry.id   228614ae66a944dd294ffe3dccafb0d8
#
_cell.length_a   1.000
_cell.length_b   1.000
_cell.length_c   1.000
_cell.angle_alpha   90.00
_cell.angle_beta   90.00
_cell.angle_gamma   90.00
#
_symmetry.space_group_name_H-M   'P 1'
#
loop_
_entity.id
_entity.type
_entity.pdbx_description
1 polymer ?
#
loop_
_entity_poly.entity_id
_entity_poly.type
_entity_poly.pdbx_seq_one_letter_code
_entity_poly.pdbx_strand_id
1 'polypeptide(L)'
;MNQTIDTNKQRNWAATYDVIVIGFGAAGATAARFAADNGAKVLLTDAAPEGHEGGNTRYAGQVVLTGYDFDKMKHYFKQLFGPIKIDEKMLDTYVHGLTTIPDYFKRYLEIKSPVSYNKVHRDPDFEAFANGLSPEYPEFEGSETVDLTTVHDGYFDASLWKTLRGQVTKRENQIDVWLASPAKHLIQNPETGVVEGVQIQRHDQLVDIKANNGVVMALGGFENNNDDIQNFIGVPKLKVIGTLYNKGDGLKMAQEVGAKLWHMKSFEGFGFNTGFTFENTAEARGKFILSPWPDLSNGSIFVAADDGSRYVREDENGRHGHAFEHGSWKNPTVYSHPHLIFDREQYRQIKSRGKLPYDDFFKITVKANTIEELARKIKANPKTLVQTVERFNVFSENGEDLTLNRSGDTMRAFGDGPYYATPLATAMLNTQGGAKRNEQAQVLDAFDQPIPHLYSAGEFGGINANQYNGGGNLAECLIFGKIAGENAATVKHDIEVTPESTSTTVDLGGNDLSSDQALSNYSVGKDQYLGVSDAGIGGRVIVRVTYRDDQLKNVEVLEESESEDVGQKAMTELPKEMVTQNTYDVDAVSGASSSSRALKSAVRNAIQKATQPAKNSAD
;
A
#
# COMPACT_ATOMS: atom_id res chain seq x y z
N MET A 1 -33.02 7.13 -20.25
CA MET A 1 -34.15 6.20 -20.06
C MET A 1 -34.26 5.95 -18.57
N ASN A 2 -35.28 6.54 -17.92
CA ASN A 2 -35.57 6.24 -16.52
C ASN A 2 -36.12 4.80 -16.45
N GLN A 3 -35.29 3.87 -16.00
CA GLN A 3 -35.80 2.59 -15.54
C GLN A 3 -36.50 2.86 -14.20
N THR A 4 -37.80 2.80 -14.19
CA THR A 4 -38.63 2.69 -12.97
C THR A 4 -38.18 1.41 -12.27
N ILE A 5 -37.51 1.53 -11.15
CA ILE A 5 -37.18 0.40 -10.28
C ILE A 5 -38.53 -0.13 -9.74
N ASP A 6 -38.88 -1.33 -10.14
CA ASP A 6 -40.03 -2.04 -9.62
C ASP A 6 -39.71 -2.48 -8.18
N THR A 7 -40.15 -1.69 -7.21
CA THR A 7 -39.85 -1.86 -5.78
C THR A 7 -40.56 -3.08 -5.15
N ASN A 8 -41.37 -3.82 -5.93
CA ASN A 8 -42.11 -4.99 -5.45
C ASN A 8 -41.52 -6.35 -5.88
N LYS A 9 -40.39 -6.38 -6.58
CA LYS A 9 -39.69 -7.63 -6.87
C LYS A 9 -38.83 -8.04 -5.68
N GLN A 10 -39.20 -9.16 -5.05
CA GLN A 10 -38.36 -9.85 -4.07
C GLN A 10 -36.95 -10.05 -4.67
N ARG A 11 -35.94 -9.50 -4.03
CA ARG A 11 -34.53 -9.56 -4.51
C ARG A 11 -34.04 -11.00 -4.42
N ASN A 12 -33.35 -11.46 -5.46
CA ASN A 12 -32.80 -12.81 -5.49
C ASN A 12 -31.34 -12.77 -4.98
N TRP A 13 -31.13 -13.26 -3.78
CA TRP A 13 -29.79 -13.33 -3.16
C TRP A 13 -29.06 -14.61 -3.57
N ALA A 14 -27.84 -14.47 -4.11
CA ALA A 14 -27.02 -15.60 -4.51
C ALA A 14 -26.40 -16.32 -3.31
N ALA A 15 -26.09 -15.59 -2.23
CA ALA A 15 -25.61 -16.11 -0.96
C ALA A 15 -25.93 -15.13 0.17
N THR A 16 -25.84 -15.62 1.42
CA THR A 16 -26.03 -14.84 2.63
C THR A 16 -24.86 -15.04 3.58
N TYR A 17 -24.34 -13.93 4.09
CA TYR A 17 -23.32 -13.87 5.13
C TYR A 17 -23.81 -12.97 6.27
N ASP A 18 -23.19 -13.09 7.44
CA ASP A 18 -23.46 -12.14 8.52
C ASP A 18 -22.78 -10.79 8.25
N VAL A 19 -21.54 -10.84 7.78
CA VAL A 19 -20.76 -9.64 7.44
C VAL A 19 -20.12 -9.80 6.06
N ILE A 20 -20.18 -8.73 5.26
CA ILE A 20 -19.41 -8.64 4.02
C ILE A 20 -18.33 -7.58 4.22
N VAL A 21 -17.08 -7.93 3.95
CA VAL A 21 -15.93 -7.01 3.95
C VAL A 21 -15.45 -6.83 2.53
N ILE A 22 -15.36 -5.57 2.08
CA ILE A 22 -14.95 -5.22 0.72
C ILE A 22 -13.55 -4.63 0.75
N GLY A 23 -12.59 -5.34 0.14
CA GLY A 23 -11.15 -5.00 0.11
C GLY A 23 -10.34 -5.87 1.07
N PHE A 24 -9.29 -6.49 0.57
CA PHE A 24 -8.38 -7.37 1.31
C PHE A 24 -7.00 -6.73 1.49
N GLY A 25 -6.97 -5.47 1.99
CA GLY A 25 -5.80 -4.83 2.58
C GLY A 25 -5.73 -5.07 4.09
N ALA A 26 -4.90 -4.31 4.82
CA ALA A 26 -4.80 -4.43 6.29
C ALA A 26 -6.12 -4.18 7.00
N ALA A 27 -6.88 -3.16 6.57
CA ALA A 27 -8.16 -2.82 7.18
C ALA A 27 -9.18 -3.95 6.99
N GLY A 28 -9.31 -4.48 5.77
CA GLY A 28 -10.23 -5.57 5.48
C GLY A 28 -9.84 -6.90 6.14
N ALA A 29 -8.56 -7.27 6.10
CA ALA A 29 -8.05 -8.44 6.81
C ALA A 29 -8.35 -8.36 8.32
N THR A 30 -8.15 -7.18 8.90
CA THR A 30 -8.43 -6.91 10.32
C THR A 30 -9.94 -7.00 10.60
N ALA A 31 -10.77 -6.33 9.80
CA ALA A 31 -12.22 -6.34 9.98
C ALA A 31 -12.81 -7.76 9.84
N ALA A 32 -12.42 -8.48 8.78
CA ALA A 32 -12.88 -9.84 8.55
C ALA A 32 -12.51 -10.78 9.71
N ARG A 33 -11.26 -10.70 10.17
CA ARG A 33 -10.82 -11.49 11.31
C ARG A 33 -11.63 -11.19 12.56
N PHE A 34 -11.79 -9.91 12.95
CA PHE A 34 -12.49 -9.57 14.17
C PHE A 34 -14.00 -9.85 14.08
N ALA A 35 -14.59 -9.73 12.90
CA ALA A 35 -15.96 -10.18 12.68
C ALA A 35 -16.11 -11.70 12.90
N ALA A 36 -15.20 -12.50 12.34
CA ALA A 36 -15.19 -13.95 12.54
C ALA A 36 -14.92 -14.33 14.01
N ASP A 37 -13.98 -13.66 14.70
CA ASP A 37 -13.71 -13.88 16.13
C ASP A 37 -14.91 -13.57 17.03
N ASN A 38 -15.88 -12.76 16.55
CA ASN A 38 -17.16 -12.48 17.18
C ASN A 38 -18.30 -13.41 16.67
N GLY A 39 -17.97 -14.49 15.99
CA GLY A 39 -18.91 -15.54 15.59
C GLY A 39 -19.62 -15.32 14.26
N ALA A 40 -19.32 -14.24 13.53
CA ALA A 40 -19.94 -13.97 12.24
C ALA A 40 -19.39 -14.89 11.13
N LYS A 41 -20.27 -15.33 10.21
CA LYS A 41 -19.87 -15.86 8.91
C LYS A 41 -19.56 -14.68 7.98
N VAL A 42 -18.32 -14.62 7.46
CA VAL A 42 -17.80 -13.47 6.73
C VAL A 42 -17.52 -13.82 5.27
N LEU A 43 -17.94 -12.93 4.36
CA LEU A 43 -17.39 -12.86 3.01
C LEU A 43 -16.36 -11.72 2.96
N LEU A 44 -15.13 -12.03 2.60
CA LEU A 44 -14.08 -11.04 2.29
C LEU A 44 -13.85 -11.05 0.78
N THR A 45 -14.14 -9.94 0.10
CA THR A 45 -14.00 -9.83 -1.35
C THR A 45 -12.96 -8.78 -1.73
N ASP A 46 -12.21 -9.04 -2.81
CA ASP A 46 -11.21 -8.10 -3.36
C ASP A 46 -11.25 -8.06 -4.89
N ALA A 47 -10.97 -6.88 -5.44
CA ALA A 47 -10.84 -6.68 -6.89
C ALA A 47 -9.53 -7.27 -7.46
N ALA A 48 -8.50 -7.37 -6.64
CA ALA A 48 -7.21 -7.94 -7.03
C ALA A 48 -7.32 -9.47 -7.20
N PRO A 49 -6.65 -10.03 -8.21
CA PRO A 49 -6.52 -11.48 -8.32
C PRO A 49 -5.54 -12.02 -7.26
N GLU A 50 -5.50 -13.34 -7.14
CA GLU A 50 -4.56 -14.01 -6.24
C GLU A 50 -3.12 -13.60 -6.54
N GLY A 51 -2.33 -13.38 -5.47
CA GLY A 51 -0.97 -12.86 -5.55
C GLY A 51 -0.88 -11.33 -5.62
N HIS A 52 -1.98 -10.63 -5.89
CA HIS A 52 -2.04 -9.17 -5.97
C HIS A 52 -2.91 -8.54 -4.88
N GLU A 53 -3.62 -9.34 -4.07
CA GLU A 53 -4.36 -8.87 -2.90
C GLU A 53 -3.40 -8.27 -1.84
N GLY A 54 -3.93 -7.47 -0.93
CA GLY A 54 -3.15 -6.82 0.13
C GLY A 54 -3.17 -5.31 0.06
N GLY A 55 -3.72 -4.75 -1.01
CA GLY A 55 -3.80 -3.31 -1.19
C GLY A 55 -2.44 -2.63 -1.02
N ASN A 56 -2.43 -1.38 -0.59
CA ASN A 56 -1.19 -0.65 -0.31
C ASN A 56 -0.37 -1.26 0.83
N THR A 57 -0.98 -2.03 1.72
CA THR A 57 -0.28 -2.68 2.83
C THR A 57 0.82 -3.63 2.36
N ARG A 58 0.60 -4.36 1.26
CA ARG A 58 1.61 -5.26 0.68
C ARG A 58 2.89 -4.52 0.29
N TYR A 59 2.77 -3.27 -0.15
CA TYR A 59 3.87 -2.44 -0.68
C TYR A 59 4.41 -1.42 0.32
N ALA A 60 3.76 -1.25 1.47
CA ALA A 60 4.14 -0.29 2.51
C ALA A 60 5.43 -0.70 3.23
N GLY A 61 5.99 0.23 3.99
CA GLY A 61 7.18 0.00 4.81
C GLY A 61 7.05 -1.05 5.91
N GLN A 62 5.84 -1.55 6.18
CA GLN A 62 5.52 -2.55 7.21
C GLN A 62 5.72 -2.02 8.65
N VAL A 63 5.88 -0.72 8.81
CA VAL A 63 6.03 -0.03 10.09
C VAL A 63 4.68 0.54 10.53
N VAL A 64 4.32 0.34 11.78
CA VAL A 64 3.04 0.81 12.35
C VAL A 64 3.32 1.86 13.41
N LEU A 65 2.70 3.02 13.23
CA LEU A 65 2.85 4.13 14.17
C LEU A 65 2.35 3.74 15.55
N THR A 66 3.12 4.10 16.57
CA THR A 66 2.77 3.96 17.98
C THR A 66 3.26 5.15 18.78
N GLY A 67 2.80 5.27 20.01
CA GLY A 67 3.24 6.28 20.97
C GLY A 67 3.16 5.75 22.39
N TYR A 68 3.81 6.46 23.33
CA TYR A 68 3.89 6.00 24.71
C TYR A 68 3.09 6.86 25.69
N ASP A 69 2.61 8.03 25.25
CA ASP A 69 1.88 8.99 26.09
C ASP A 69 0.66 9.50 25.32
N PHE A 70 -0.53 9.28 25.90
CA PHE A 70 -1.79 9.62 25.25
C PHE A 70 -1.93 11.13 25.01
N ASP A 71 -1.68 11.95 26.03
CA ASP A 71 -1.91 13.40 25.95
C ASP A 71 -0.93 14.06 24.96
N LYS A 72 0.33 13.67 25.00
CA LYS A 72 1.35 14.13 24.07
C LYS A 72 1.05 13.70 22.64
N MET A 73 0.67 12.44 22.43
CA MET A 73 0.30 11.94 21.10
C MET A 73 -0.94 12.66 20.55
N LYS A 74 -1.94 12.92 21.41
CA LYS A 74 -3.12 13.69 21.02
C LYS A 74 -2.75 15.12 20.61
N HIS A 75 -1.85 15.75 21.38
CA HIS A 75 -1.35 17.09 21.06
C HIS A 75 -0.59 17.11 19.72
N TYR A 76 0.30 16.14 19.50
CA TYR A 76 1.04 15.97 18.25
C TYR A 76 0.11 15.84 17.06
N PHE A 77 -0.93 14.98 17.14
CA PHE A 77 -1.90 14.80 16.05
C PHE A 77 -2.76 16.05 15.79
N LYS A 78 -3.12 16.81 16.81
CA LYS A 78 -3.81 18.09 16.60
C LYS A 78 -3.00 19.08 15.77
N GLN A 79 -1.69 19.08 15.93
CA GLN A 79 -0.79 19.88 15.08
C GLN A 79 -0.69 19.33 13.66
N LEU A 80 -0.60 18.02 13.48
CA LEU A 80 -0.60 17.39 12.16
C LEU A 80 -1.86 17.71 11.36
N PHE A 81 -3.03 17.65 12.00
CA PHE A 81 -4.30 17.99 11.34
C PHE A 81 -4.43 19.48 11.01
N GLY A 82 -3.69 20.34 11.69
CA GLY A 82 -3.67 21.78 11.44
C GLY A 82 -5.07 22.40 11.44
N PRO A 83 -5.53 22.97 10.30
CA PRO A 83 -6.84 23.61 10.22
C PRO A 83 -8.01 22.60 10.07
N ILE A 84 -7.72 21.32 9.84
CA ILE A 84 -8.77 20.30 9.64
C ILE A 84 -9.28 19.85 11.01
N LYS A 85 -10.56 20.01 11.23
CA LYS A 85 -11.20 19.59 12.48
C LYS A 85 -11.57 18.12 12.42
N ILE A 86 -11.00 17.35 13.31
CA ILE A 86 -11.37 15.96 13.57
C ILE A 86 -12.23 15.91 14.82
N ASP A 87 -13.25 15.07 14.84
CA ASP A 87 -14.06 14.83 16.03
C ASP A 87 -13.19 14.35 17.20
N GLU A 88 -13.39 14.91 18.40
CA GLU A 88 -12.54 14.61 19.56
C GLU A 88 -12.62 13.15 19.99
N LYS A 89 -13.80 12.50 19.88
CA LYS A 89 -13.96 11.08 20.24
C LYS A 89 -13.23 10.19 19.23
N MET A 90 -13.30 10.55 17.96
CA MET A 90 -12.58 9.83 16.91
C MET A 90 -11.07 9.97 17.10
N LEU A 91 -10.57 11.18 17.41
CA LEU A 91 -9.17 11.40 17.73
C LEU A 91 -8.74 10.62 18.97
N ASP A 92 -9.54 10.63 20.04
CA ASP A 92 -9.26 9.89 21.27
C ASP A 92 -9.20 8.38 21.03
N THR A 93 -10.13 7.85 20.22
CA THR A 93 -10.15 6.44 19.81
C THR A 93 -8.88 6.07 19.05
N TYR A 94 -8.48 6.90 18.09
CA TYR A 94 -7.28 6.67 17.30
C TYR A 94 -6.01 6.72 18.16
N VAL A 95 -5.84 7.78 18.96
CA VAL A 95 -4.66 7.95 19.83
C VAL A 95 -4.57 6.85 20.90
N HIS A 96 -5.70 6.44 21.49
CA HIS A 96 -5.73 5.30 22.40
C HIS A 96 -5.27 4.01 21.69
N GLY A 97 -5.73 3.80 20.47
CA GLY A 97 -5.26 2.70 19.63
C GLY A 97 -3.75 2.74 19.38
N LEU A 98 -3.20 3.92 19.03
CA LEU A 98 -1.77 4.11 18.80
C LEU A 98 -0.93 3.74 20.03
N THR A 99 -1.36 4.13 21.22
CA THR A 99 -0.63 3.82 22.48
C THR A 99 -0.67 2.34 22.85
N THR A 100 -1.53 1.55 22.21
CA THR A 100 -1.72 0.12 22.49
C THR A 100 -1.23 -0.81 21.37
N ILE A 101 -0.64 -0.28 20.27
CA ILE A 101 -0.16 -1.07 19.14
C ILE A 101 0.79 -2.22 19.53
N PRO A 102 1.80 -2.04 20.41
CA PRO A 102 2.66 -3.15 20.81
C PRO A 102 1.92 -4.31 21.47
N ASP A 103 0.89 -4.00 22.28
CA ASP A 103 0.04 -5.02 22.91
C ASP A 103 -0.94 -5.65 21.91
N TYR A 104 -1.43 -4.86 20.95
CA TYR A 104 -2.20 -5.37 19.81
C TYR A 104 -1.40 -6.42 19.05
N PHE A 105 -0.12 -6.17 18.74
CA PHE A 105 0.75 -7.10 18.05
C PHE A 105 0.91 -8.42 18.83
N LYS A 106 1.17 -8.34 20.14
CA LYS A 106 1.29 -9.53 21.00
C LYS A 106 -0.01 -10.33 21.05
N ARG A 107 -1.10 -9.64 21.33
CA ARG A 107 -2.39 -10.26 21.62
C ARG A 107 -3.09 -10.80 20.38
N TYR A 108 -3.05 -10.04 19.30
CA TYR A 108 -3.85 -10.31 18.11
C TYR A 108 -3.05 -10.79 16.91
N LEU A 109 -1.80 -10.41 16.76
CA LEU A 109 -0.95 -10.88 15.68
C LEU A 109 0.01 -12.00 16.10
N GLU A 110 -0.02 -12.39 17.38
CA GLU A 110 0.83 -13.46 17.95
C GLU A 110 2.34 -13.14 17.85
N ILE A 111 2.69 -11.86 17.77
CA ILE A 111 4.07 -11.39 17.71
C ILE A 111 4.60 -11.24 19.14
N LYS A 112 5.39 -12.21 19.59
CA LYS A 112 5.90 -12.24 20.99
C LYS A 112 6.74 -11.02 21.35
N SER A 113 7.55 -10.55 20.43
CA SER A 113 8.49 -9.45 20.64
C SER A 113 8.41 -8.46 19.47
N PRO A 114 7.39 -7.58 19.43
CA PRO A 114 7.33 -6.52 18.44
C PRO A 114 8.53 -5.58 18.59
N VAL A 115 9.08 -5.13 17.46
CA VAL A 115 10.30 -4.34 17.42
C VAL A 115 9.96 -2.85 17.41
N SER A 116 10.57 -2.09 18.33
CA SER A 116 10.52 -0.64 18.37
C SER A 116 11.69 -0.05 17.61
N TYR A 117 11.42 0.81 16.63
CA TYR A 117 12.46 1.43 15.82
C TYR A 117 13.33 2.41 16.59
N ASN A 118 12.79 3.09 17.59
CA ASN A 118 13.56 4.04 18.42
C ASN A 118 14.52 3.36 19.40
N LYS A 119 14.41 2.04 19.61
CA LYS A 119 15.18 1.27 20.59
C LYS A 119 16.19 0.28 20.01
N VAL A 120 16.18 0.10 18.69
CA VAL A 120 17.06 -0.87 18.01
C VAL A 120 18.25 -0.14 17.38
N HIS A 121 19.46 -0.65 17.62
CA HIS A 121 20.66 -0.21 16.90
C HIS A 121 20.58 -0.65 15.44
N ARG A 122 20.80 0.28 14.53
CA ARG A 122 20.68 0.08 13.09
C ARG A 122 21.93 0.56 12.37
N ASP A 123 22.09 0.11 11.12
CA ASP A 123 23.12 0.68 10.27
C ASP A 123 22.85 2.19 10.03
N PRO A 124 23.90 2.98 9.72
CA PRO A 124 23.77 4.44 9.57
C PRO A 124 22.76 4.88 8.50
N ASP A 125 22.60 4.11 7.42
CA ASP A 125 21.66 4.43 6.34
C ASP A 125 20.22 4.24 6.80
N PHE A 126 19.97 3.19 7.59
CA PHE A 126 18.66 2.97 8.19
C PHE A 126 18.35 3.99 9.30
N GLU A 127 19.32 4.34 10.12
CA GLU A 127 19.15 5.34 11.18
C GLU A 127 18.71 6.69 10.59
N ALA A 128 19.33 7.13 9.49
CA ALA A 128 18.90 8.33 8.79
C ALA A 128 17.47 8.26 8.27
N PHE A 129 17.06 7.11 7.73
CA PHE A 129 15.69 6.86 7.31
C PHE A 129 14.71 6.87 8.51
N ALA A 130 15.02 6.15 9.58
CA ALA A 130 14.19 6.06 10.77
C ALA A 130 14.04 7.43 11.46
N ASN A 131 15.11 8.21 11.55
CA ASN A 131 15.07 9.57 12.12
C ASN A 131 14.23 10.53 11.28
N GLY A 132 14.05 10.27 9.98
CA GLY A 132 13.15 11.02 9.12
C GLY A 132 11.69 10.58 9.17
N LEU A 133 11.38 9.46 9.83
CA LEU A 133 10.02 8.89 9.92
C LEU A 133 9.45 8.84 11.33
N SER A 134 10.26 8.90 12.36
CA SER A 134 9.82 8.67 13.73
C SER A 134 10.53 9.60 14.74
N PRO A 135 10.00 10.82 14.98
CA PRO A 135 8.86 11.46 14.30
C PRO A 135 9.26 12.16 12.98
N GLU A 136 8.32 12.29 12.06
CA GLU A 136 8.53 13.08 10.83
C GLU A 136 8.51 14.59 11.09
N TYR A 137 7.82 15.01 12.15
CA TYR A 137 7.68 16.41 12.55
C TYR A 137 8.24 16.59 13.97
N PRO A 138 9.56 16.52 14.14
CA PRO A 138 10.19 16.63 15.46
C PRO A 138 10.01 18.01 16.10
N GLU A 139 9.67 19.03 15.32
CA GLU A 139 9.34 20.37 15.78
C GLU A 139 7.98 20.50 16.47
N PHE A 140 7.09 19.50 16.33
CA PHE A 140 5.77 19.53 16.95
C PHE A 140 5.85 18.99 18.38
N GLU A 141 5.17 19.68 19.31
CA GLU A 141 5.08 19.28 20.70
C GLU A 141 4.44 17.90 20.85
N GLY A 142 5.01 17.04 21.67
CA GLY A 142 4.60 15.65 21.84
C GLY A 142 5.27 14.67 20.88
N SER A 143 6.11 15.16 19.96
CA SER A 143 6.84 14.33 18.99
C SER A 143 7.75 13.28 19.66
N GLU A 144 8.26 13.56 20.86
CA GLU A 144 9.14 12.67 21.62
C GLU A 144 8.47 11.37 22.07
N THR A 145 7.13 11.28 22.03
CA THR A 145 6.39 10.05 22.33
C THR A 145 6.21 9.13 21.13
N VAL A 146 6.52 9.63 19.91
CA VAL A 146 6.31 8.91 18.65
C VAL A 146 7.34 7.80 18.47
N ASP A 147 6.88 6.63 18.05
CA ASP A 147 7.71 5.48 17.68
C ASP A 147 7.04 4.71 16.54
N LEU A 148 7.76 3.78 15.95
CA LEU A 148 7.26 2.83 14.97
C LEU A 148 7.44 1.40 15.49
N THR A 149 6.45 0.56 15.25
CA THR A 149 6.47 -0.85 15.66
C THR A 149 6.38 -1.75 14.43
N THR A 150 7.17 -2.84 14.42
CA THR A 150 7.13 -3.86 13.36
C THR A 150 7.00 -5.25 13.91
N VAL A 151 6.65 -6.19 13.04
CA VAL A 151 6.52 -7.62 13.37
C VAL A 151 7.88 -8.29 13.61
N HIS A 152 8.96 -7.77 13.03
CA HIS A 152 10.35 -8.20 13.22
C HIS A 152 11.32 -7.06 12.89
N ASP A 153 12.61 -7.27 13.06
CA ASP A 153 13.63 -6.29 12.67
C ASP A 153 13.82 -6.32 11.14
N GLY A 154 13.03 -5.54 10.43
CA GLY A 154 13.01 -5.43 8.98
C GLY A 154 11.83 -4.59 8.49
N TYR A 155 11.90 -4.19 7.22
CA TYR A 155 10.92 -3.32 6.56
C TYR A 155 10.87 -3.61 5.05
N PHE A 156 9.81 -3.18 4.35
CA PHE A 156 9.57 -3.38 2.91
C PHE A 156 9.58 -4.83 2.43
N ASP A 157 9.25 -5.78 3.30
CA ASP A 157 9.28 -7.22 3.02
C ASP A 157 7.88 -7.87 3.09
N ALA A 158 6.85 -7.05 3.15
CA ALA A 158 5.46 -7.44 3.31
C ALA A 158 5.16 -8.27 4.58
N SER A 159 5.98 -8.18 5.63
CA SER A 159 5.87 -9.03 6.83
C SER A 159 4.57 -8.80 7.61
N LEU A 160 4.14 -7.55 7.78
CA LEU A 160 2.85 -7.22 8.40
C LEU A 160 1.70 -7.76 7.54
N TRP A 161 1.75 -7.55 6.21
CA TRP A 161 0.74 -8.07 5.30
C TRP A 161 0.62 -9.58 5.39
N LYS A 162 1.73 -10.31 5.32
CA LYS A 162 1.75 -11.77 5.44
C LYS A 162 1.17 -12.24 6.77
N THR A 163 1.45 -11.53 7.85
CA THR A 163 0.90 -11.82 9.18
C THR A 163 -0.62 -11.63 9.19
N LEU A 164 -1.13 -10.53 8.66
CA LEU A 164 -2.57 -10.25 8.59
C LEU A 164 -3.30 -11.25 7.69
N ARG A 165 -2.75 -11.55 6.51
CA ARG A 165 -3.26 -12.58 5.62
C ARG A 165 -3.34 -13.94 6.31
N GLY A 166 -2.30 -14.31 7.06
CA GLY A 166 -2.27 -15.53 7.86
C GLY A 166 -3.35 -15.59 8.94
N GLN A 167 -3.71 -14.44 9.54
CA GLN A 167 -4.82 -14.39 10.50
C GLN A 167 -6.18 -14.65 9.83
N VAL A 168 -6.38 -14.23 8.58
CA VAL A 168 -7.58 -14.55 7.79
C VAL A 168 -7.60 -16.04 7.44
N THR A 169 -6.49 -16.58 6.92
CA THR A 169 -6.39 -18.00 6.52
C THR A 169 -6.63 -18.95 7.70
N LYS A 170 -6.20 -18.62 8.92
CA LYS A 170 -6.48 -19.39 10.13
C LYS A 170 -7.99 -19.54 10.43
N ARG A 171 -8.83 -18.73 9.81
CA ARG A 171 -10.30 -18.67 10.00
C ARG A 171 -11.06 -19.09 8.76
N GLU A 172 -10.49 -19.94 7.92
CA GLU A 172 -11.07 -20.39 6.65
C GLU A 172 -12.45 -21.05 6.80
N ASN A 173 -12.77 -21.57 7.98
CA ASN A 173 -14.11 -22.13 8.29
C ASN A 173 -15.18 -21.05 8.54
N GLN A 174 -14.79 -19.78 8.74
CA GLN A 174 -15.69 -18.66 9.05
C GLN A 174 -15.58 -17.54 8.02
N ILE A 175 -14.45 -17.44 7.31
CA ILE A 175 -14.19 -16.40 6.32
C ILE A 175 -14.03 -17.05 4.95
N ASP A 176 -14.99 -16.79 4.06
CA ASP A 176 -14.85 -17.07 2.64
C ASP A 176 -14.15 -15.88 1.97
N VAL A 177 -13.11 -16.13 1.19
CA VAL A 177 -12.37 -15.10 0.45
C VAL A 177 -12.63 -15.24 -1.04
N TRP A 178 -13.06 -14.12 -1.66
CA TRP A 178 -13.25 -14.01 -3.10
C TRP A 178 -12.28 -13.00 -3.68
N LEU A 179 -11.36 -13.46 -4.49
CA LEU A 179 -10.39 -12.64 -5.22
C LEU A 179 -10.86 -12.42 -6.66
N ALA A 180 -10.27 -11.44 -7.37
CA ALA A 180 -10.73 -11.01 -8.68
C ALA A 180 -12.27 -10.78 -8.71
N SER A 181 -12.83 -10.32 -7.60
CA SER A 181 -14.28 -10.22 -7.37
C SER A 181 -14.64 -8.81 -6.88
N PRO A 182 -14.53 -7.79 -7.77
CA PRO A 182 -14.81 -6.41 -7.37
C PRO A 182 -16.28 -6.22 -7.01
N ALA A 183 -16.52 -5.57 -5.87
CA ALA A 183 -17.83 -5.03 -5.52
C ALA A 183 -18.19 -3.89 -6.48
N LYS A 184 -19.46 -3.80 -6.86
CA LYS A 184 -19.96 -2.82 -7.83
C LYS A 184 -20.96 -1.84 -7.23
N HIS A 185 -21.89 -2.33 -6.41
CA HIS A 185 -22.94 -1.53 -5.80
C HIS A 185 -23.20 -1.98 -4.36
N LEU A 186 -23.52 -1.02 -3.49
CA LEU A 186 -24.17 -1.32 -2.22
C LEU A 186 -25.67 -1.52 -2.47
N ILE A 187 -26.25 -2.49 -1.78
CA ILE A 187 -27.69 -2.76 -1.86
C ILE A 187 -28.33 -2.16 -0.63
N GLN A 188 -29.05 -1.06 -0.82
CA GLN A 188 -29.72 -0.34 0.26
C GLN A 188 -31.24 -0.51 0.13
N ASN A 189 -31.90 -0.76 1.26
CA ASN A 189 -33.34 -0.75 1.35
C ASN A 189 -33.84 0.70 1.28
N PRO A 190 -34.69 1.04 0.30
CA PRO A 190 -35.12 2.43 0.08
C PRO A 190 -36.06 2.97 1.17
N GLU A 191 -36.73 2.09 1.93
CA GLU A 191 -37.68 2.48 2.98
C GLU A 191 -36.99 2.69 4.32
N THR A 192 -36.00 1.85 4.66
CA THR A 192 -35.32 1.87 5.96
C THR A 192 -33.95 2.53 5.92
N GLY A 193 -33.36 2.68 4.74
CA GLY A 193 -31.99 3.17 4.57
C GLY A 193 -30.92 2.14 4.95
N VAL A 194 -31.31 0.92 5.34
CA VAL A 194 -30.39 -0.16 5.74
C VAL A 194 -29.61 -0.66 4.53
N VAL A 195 -28.29 -0.81 4.68
CA VAL A 195 -27.46 -1.52 3.69
C VAL A 195 -27.60 -3.02 3.95
N GLU A 196 -28.33 -3.71 3.07
CA GLU A 196 -28.70 -5.13 3.19
C GLU A 196 -27.71 -6.06 2.49
N GLY A 197 -26.79 -5.55 1.67
CA GLY A 197 -25.85 -6.39 0.94
C GLY A 197 -25.02 -5.65 -0.09
N VAL A 198 -24.37 -6.43 -0.93
CA VAL A 198 -23.43 -5.95 -1.95
C VAL A 198 -23.64 -6.70 -3.25
N GLN A 199 -23.64 -5.98 -4.36
CA GLN A 199 -23.53 -6.58 -5.68
C GLN A 199 -22.05 -6.74 -6.06
N ILE A 200 -21.66 -7.96 -6.38
CA ILE A 200 -20.27 -8.35 -6.65
C ILE A 200 -20.16 -8.94 -8.06
N GLN A 201 -19.13 -8.57 -8.78
CA GLN A 201 -18.75 -9.24 -10.02
C GLN A 201 -17.96 -10.49 -9.65
N ARG A 202 -18.63 -11.66 -9.67
CA ARG A 202 -17.97 -12.95 -9.44
C ARG A 202 -17.84 -13.69 -10.77
N HIS A 203 -16.62 -13.98 -11.20
CA HIS A 203 -16.35 -14.44 -12.55
C HIS A 203 -17.00 -13.48 -13.58
N ASP A 204 -17.75 -13.95 -14.53
CA ASP A 204 -18.42 -13.14 -15.55
C ASP A 204 -19.87 -12.74 -15.18
N GLN A 205 -20.26 -12.90 -13.91
CA GLN A 205 -21.62 -12.64 -13.45
C GLN A 205 -21.69 -11.60 -12.35
N LEU A 206 -22.73 -10.77 -12.38
CA LEU A 206 -23.09 -9.89 -11.26
C LEU A 206 -24.01 -10.67 -10.33
N VAL A 207 -23.64 -10.78 -9.06
CA VAL A 207 -24.40 -11.50 -8.04
C VAL A 207 -24.67 -10.60 -6.84
N ASP A 208 -25.89 -10.68 -6.32
CA ASP A 208 -26.31 -9.94 -5.13
C ASP A 208 -26.09 -10.84 -3.90
N ILE A 209 -25.26 -10.35 -2.96
CA ILE A 209 -24.92 -11.07 -1.73
C ILE A 209 -25.49 -10.32 -0.53
N LYS A 210 -26.24 -11.05 0.32
CA LYS A 210 -26.87 -10.49 1.52
C LYS A 210 -25.90 -10.40 2.69
N ALA A 211 -25.99 -9.31 3.44
CA ALA A 211 -25.32 -9.12 4.72
C ALA A 211 -26.37 -8.96 5.84
N ASN A 212 -26.44 -9.92 6.76
CA ASN A 212 -27.43 -9.88 7.84
C ASN A 212 -27.13 -8.75 8.86
N ASN A 213 -25.85 -8.51 9.18
CA ASN A 213 -25.45 -7.61 10.27
C ASN A 213 -24.74 -6.35 9.78
N GLY A 214 -23.96 -6.45 8.69
CA GLY A 214 -23.28 -5.26 8.18
C GLY A 214 -22.33 -5.48 7.02
N VAL A 215 -22.00 -4.37 6.37
CA VAL A 215 -21.01 -4.28 5.30
C VAL A 215 -19.88 -3.36 5.75
N VAL A 216 -18.62 -3.80 5.58
CA VAL A 216 -17.43 -3.01 5.88
C VAL A 216 -16.73 -2.61 4.59
N MET A 217 -16.62 -1.32 4.34
CA MET A 217 -15.89 -0.74 3.20
C MET A 217 -14.42 -0.53 3.57
N ALA A 218 -13.53 -1.36 3.02
CA ALA A 218 -12.08 -1.31 3.22
C ALA A 218 -11.30 -1.28 1.90
N LEU A 219 -11.87 -0.56 0.91
CA LEU A 219 -11.48 -0.60 -0.50
C LEU A 219 -10.21 0.20 -0.84
N GLY A 220 -9.58 0.86 0.15
CA GLY A 220 -8.43 1.74 -0.10
C GLY A 220 -8.83 3.03 -0.83
N GLY A 221 -7.86 3.64 -1.50
CA GLY A 221 -8.03 4.95 -2.13
C GLY A 221 -8.45 4.92 -3.59
N PHE A 222 -8.14 6.03 -4.29
CA PHE A 222 -8.47 6.23 -5.71
C PHE A 222 -7.25 6.66 -6.56
N GLU A 223 -6.05 6.38 -6.10
CA GLU A 223 -4.80 6.81 -6.73
C GLU A 223 -4.60 6.24 -8.15
N ASN A 224 -5.29 5.17 -8.53
CA ASN A 224 -5.27 4.63 -9.91
C ASN A 224 -6.44 5.10 -10.77
N ASN A 225 -7.20 6.09 -10.32
CA ASN A 225 -8.25 6.74 -11.10
C ASN A 225 -7.83 8.15 -11.49
N ASN A 226 -7.35 8.32 -12.70
CA ASN A 226 -6.85 9.62 -13.18
C ASN A 226 -7.90 10.73 -13.14
N ASP A 227 -9.18 10.42 -13.37
CA ASP A 227 -10.25 11.40 -13.32
C ASP A 227 -10.45 11.91 -11.89
N ASP A 228 -10.55 11.03 -10.90
CA ASP A 228 -10.67 11.40 -9.51
C ASP A 228 -9.40 12.13 -9.01
N ILE A 229 -8.20 11.70 -9.42
CA ILE A 229 -6.94 12.38 -9.08
C ILE A 229 -6.91 13.81 -9.60
N GLN A 230 -7.31 14.04 -10.84
CA GLN A 230 -7.34 15.38 -11.43
C GLN A 230 -8.41 16.26 -10.78
N ASN A 231 -9.60 15.71 -10.52
CA ASN A 231 -10.71 16.47 -9.97
C ASN A 231 -10.59 16.78 -8.47
N PHE A 232 -10.06 15.84 -7.66
CA PHE A 232 -9.96 16.03 -6.21
C PHE A 232 -8.60 16.52 -5.76
N ILE A 233 -7.53 16.02 -6.35
CA ILE A 233 -6.14 16.30 -5.93
C ILE A 233 -5.50 17.40 -6.79
N GLY A 234 -5.85 17.47 -8.07
CA GLY A 234 -5.27 18.43 -9.03
C GLY A 234 -3.89 18.03 -9.55
N VAL A 235 -3.52 16.76 -9.45
CA VAL A 235 -2.25 16.23 -9.98
C VAL A 235 -2.45 15.81 -11.43
N PRO A 236 -1.72 16.41 -12.39
CA PRO A 236 -1.92 16.13 -13.81
C PRO A 236 -1.34 14.79 -14.27
N LYS A 237 -0.29 14.32 -13.59
CA LYS A 237 0.43 13.08 -13.93
C LYS A 237 0.92 12.40 -12.66
N LEU A 238 0.70 11.09 -12.57
CA LEU A 238 0.97 10.32 -11.38
C LEU A 238 1.61 8.97 -11.70
N LYS A 239 2.55 8.54 -10.86
CA LYS A 239 3.04 7.16 -10.74
C LYS A 239 2.68 6.62 -9.37
N VAL A 240 1.80 5.64 -9.34
CA VAL A 240 1.41 4.93 -8.11
C VAL A 240 2.55 4.01 -7.69
N ILE A 241 2.93 4.03 -6.42
CA ILE A 241 3.94 3.15 -5.84
C ILE A 241 3.34 2.02 -5.00
N GLY A 242 2.05 2.09 -4.72
CA GLY A 242 1.26 1.05 -4.05
C GLY A 242 0.63 0.04 -5.00
N THR A 243 -0.55 -0.45 -4.62
CA THR A 243 -1.35 -1.37 -5.43
C THR A 243 -1.89 -0.69 -6.70
N LEU A 244 -2.12 -1.47 -7.76
CA LEU A 244 -2.76 -1.00 -8.99
C LEU A 244 -4.30 -1.17 -8.95
N TYR A 245 -4.87 -1.64 -7.85
CA TYR A 245 -6.29 -2.01 -7.74
C TYR A 245 -7.14 -0.98 -6.98
N ASN A 246 -6.56 0.03 -6.34
CA ASN A 246 -7.29 1.14 -5.73
C ASN A 246 -7.76 2.13 -6.81
N LYS A 247 -8.97 1.90 -7.34
CA LYS A 247 -9.53 2.63 -8.50
C LYS A 247 -10.69 3.56 -8.14
N GLY A 248 -10.93 3.81 -6.84
CA GLY A 248 -12.01 4.69 -6.40
C GLY A 248 -13.41 4.07 -6.49
N ASP A 249 -13.52 2.75 -6.65
CA ASP A 249 -14.84 2.08 -6.71
C ASP A 249 -15.67 2.35 -5.46
N GLY A 250 -15.03 2.46 -4.29
CA GLY A 250 -15.68 2.80 -3.03
C GLY A 250 -16.36 4.17 -3.04
N LEU A 251 -15.80 5.16 -3.75
CA LEU A 251 -16.40 6.50 -3.83
C LEU A 251 -17.79 6.46 -4.48
N LYS A 252 -17.91 5.74 -5.59
CA LYS A 252 -19.17 5.57 -6.32
C LYS A 252 -20.21 4.88 -5.44
N MET A 253 -19.83 3.77 -4.81
CA MET A 253 -20.72 3.01 -3.92
C MET A 253 -21.16 3.82 -2.71
N ALA A 254 -20.26 4.61 -2.09
CA ALA A 254 -20.59 5.46 -0.97
C ALA A 254 -21.57 6.57 -1.37
N GLN A 255 -21.35 7.21 -2.54
CA GLN A 255 -22.24 8.25 -3.05
C GLN A 255 -23.63 7.73 -3.38
N GLU A 256 -23.75 6.49 -3.89
CA GLU A 256 -25.06 5.84 -4.18
C GLU A 256 -25.96 5.75 -2.95
N VAL A 257 -25.39 5.55 -1.76
CA VAL A 257 -26.12 5.44 -0.49
C VAL A 257 -26.13 6.75 0.32
N GLY A 258 -25.71 7.88 -0.28
CA GLY A 258 -25.74 9.20 0.34
C GLY A 258 -24.67 9.44 1.40
N ALA A 259 -23.57 8.68 1.39
CA ALA A 259 -22.47 8.88 2.33
C ALA A 259 -21.77 10.23 2.11
N LYS A 260 -21.42 10.89 3.21
CA LYS A 260 -20.60 12.10 3.21
C LYS A 260 -19.15 11.75 2.92
N LEU A 261 -18.55 12.45 1.96
CA LEU A 261 -17.12 12.32 1.67
C LEU A 261 -16.31 13.33 2.47
N TRP A 262 -15.09 12.95 2.86
CA TRP A 262 -14.13 13.81 3.52
C TRP A 262 -12.70 13.52 3.08
N HIS A 263 -11.76 14.40 3.42
CA HIS A 263 -10.31 14.31 3.16
C HIS A 263 -9.93 14.07 1.69
N MET A 264 -10.81 14.42 0.75
CA MET A 264 -10.66 14.13 -0.68
C MET A 264 -9.43 14.75 -1.33
N LYS A 265 -8.85 15.80 -0.70
CA LYS A 265 -7.63 16.46 -1.17
C LYS A 265 -6.35 15.88 -0.57
N SER A 266 -6.48 15.08 0.48
CA SER A 266 -5.31 14.55 1.22
C SER A 266 -4.76 13.29 0.57
N PHE A 267 -3.44 13.24 0.39
CA PHE A 267 -2.72 12.08 -0.14
C PHE A 267 -1.29 12.06 0.38
N GLU A 268 -0.67 10.91 0.30
CA GLU A 268 0.69 10.68 0.74
C GLU A 268 1.58 10.35 -0.46
N GLY A 269 2.57 11.21 -0.72
CA GLY A 269 3.69 10.89 -1.55
C GLY A 269 4.71 10.05 -0.78
N PHE A 270 5.60 9.37 -1.48
CA PHE A 270 6.71 8.67 -0.87
C PHE A 270 7.78 8.40 -1.93
N GLY A 271 9.02 8.44 -1.49
CA GLY A 271 10.17 8.30 -2.35
C GLY A 271 10.79 9.63 -2.73
N PHE A 272 12.09 9.63 -2.97
CA PHE A 272 12.87 10.75 -3.43
C PHE A 272 12.65 12.05 -2.62
N ASN A 273 12.65 11.96 -1.30
CA ASN A 273 12.50 13.03 -0.29
C ASN A 273 11.26 13.94 -0.42
N THR A 274 10.76 14.19 -1.60
CA THR A 274 9.72 15.18 -1.90
C THR A 274 8.50 14.62 -2.63
N GLY A 275 8.32 13.29 -2.63
CA GLY A 275 7.17 12.65 -3.30
C GLY A 275 7.35 12.42 -4.80
N PHE A 276 8.59 12.34 -5.29
CA PHE A 276 8.88 12.00 -6.68
C PHE A 276 9.45 10.60 -6.84
N THR A 277 9.23 10.03 -8.01
CA THR A 277 9.92 8.86 -8.54
C THR A 277 10.46 9.17 -9.92
N PHE A 278 11.34 8.32 -10.44
CA PHE A 278 11.75 8.46 -11.83
C PHE A 278 10.62 8.09 -12.77
N GLU A 279 10.53 8.82 -13.88
CA GLU A 279 9.58 8.46 -14.91
C GLU A 279 10.05 7.22 -15.67
N ASN A 280 9.33 6.12 -15.49
CA ASN A 280 9.49 4.92 -16.26
C ASN A 280 8.20 4.63 -17.04
N THR A 281 8.27 4.68 -18.36
CA THR A 281 7.11 4.43 -19.23
C THR A 281 6.79 2.95 -19.38
N ALA A 282 7.75 2.06 -19.10
CA ALA A 282 7.60 0.61 -19.27
C ALA A 282 6.85 -0.05 -18.09
N GLU A 283 6.83 0.58 -16.91
CA GLU A 283 6.21 0.01 -15.72
C GLU A 283 4.96 0.79 -15.30
N ALA A 284 3.91 0.08 -14.93
CA ALA A 284 2.67 0.69 -14.44
C ALA A 284 2.90 1.38 -13.07
N ARG A 285 3.65 0.72 -12.16
CA ARG A 285 4.00 1.30 -10.87
C ARG A 285 5.27 2.14 -10.93
N GLY A 286 5.32 3.18 -10.10
CA GLY A 286 6.53 3.95 -9.85
C GLY A 286 7.54 3.13 -9.03
N LYS A 287 8.83 3.31 -9.32
CA LYS A 287 9.92 2.83 -8.47
C LYS A 287 10.34 3.98 -7.57
N PHE A 288 10.02 3.90 -6.30
CA PHE A 288 10.48 4.89 -5.35
C PHE A 288 11.90 4.60 -4.89
N ILE A 289 12.64 5.68 -4.62
CA ILE A 289 13.95 5.63 -4.01
C ILE A 289 13.79 6.15 -2.60
N LEU A 290 14.03 5.27 -1.62
CA LEU A 290 14.08 5.69 -0.23
C LEU A 290 15.27 6.64 -0.02
N SER A 291 15.05 7.68 0.75
CA SER A 291 16.13 8.45 1.35
C SER A 291 16.94 7.51 2.30
N PRO A 292 18.25 7.69 2.44
CA PRO A 292 19.02 8.81 1.89
C PRO A 292 19.80 8.42 0.65
N TRP A 293 19.59 9.16 -0.43
CA TRP A 293 20.50 9.19 -1.57
C TRP A 293 21.10 10.59 -1.70
N PRO A 294 22.14 10.93 -0.90
CA PRO A 294 22.69 12.28 -0.86
C PRO A 294 23.09 12.79 -2.23
N ASP A 295 23.58 11.91 -3.12
CA ASP A 295 23.97 12.30 -4.48
C ASP A 295 22.79 12.72 -5.38
N LEU A 296 21.54 12.49 -4.97
CA LEU A 296 20.33 12.92 -5.67
C LEU A 296 19.71 14.18 -5.07
N SER A 297 20.19 14.63 -3.92
CA SER A 297 19.73 15.83 -3.22
C SER A 297 20.84 16.82 -2.90
N ASN A 298 22.10 16.37 -2.83
CA ASN A 298 23.26 17.20 -2.48
C ASN A 298 24.20 17.35 -3.67
N GLY A 299 24.75 18.54 -3.84
CA GLY A 299 25.73 18.87 -4.89
C GLY A 299 25.18 19.84 -5.93
N SER A 300 25.72 19.75 -7.15
CA SER A 300 25.26 20.53 -8.32
C SER A 300 24.05 19.85 -8.97
N ILE A 301 22.93 19.88 -8.25
CA ILE A 301 21.71 19.18 -8.60
C ILE A 301 20.49 19.89 -8.01
N PHE A 302 19.39 19.97 -8.79
CA PHE A 302 18.11 20.49 -8.32
C PHE A 302 16.93 19.91 -9.14
N VAL A 303 15.70 20.07 -8.62
CA VAL A 303 14.47 19.71 -9.32
C VAL A 303 13.89 20.92 -10.03
N ALA A 304 13.70 20.80 -11.36
CA ALA A 304 13.10 21.80 -12.21
C ALA A 304 11.63 21.49 -12.52
N ALA A 305 10.79 22.52 -12.49
CA ALA A 305 9.41 22.53 -13.00
C ALA A 305 9.37 22.45 -14.53
N ASP A 306 8.18 22.39 -15.10
CA ASP A 306 7.91 22.29 -16.55
C ASP A 306 8.56 23.44 -17.35
N ASP A 307 8.69 24.62 -16.78
CA ASP A 307 9.32 25.77 -17.41
C ASP A 307 10.84 25.90 -17.18
N GLY A 308 11.42 25.02 -16.35
CA GLY A 308 12.81 25.03 -15.96
C GLY A 308 13.12 25.83 -14.70
N SER A 309 12.12 26.40 -14.02
CA SER A 309 12.29 27.04 -12.71
C SER A 309 12.44 26.00 -11.59
N ARG A 310 13.19 26.31 -10.53
CA ARG A 310 13.31 25.50 -9.33
C ARG A 310 12.14 25.82 -8.38
N TYR A 311 11.55 24.79 -7.75
CA TYR A 311 10.32 24.93 -6.98
C TYR A 311 10.23 24.06 -5.71
N VAL A 312 11.21 23.19 -5.47
CA VAL A 312 11.26 22.37 -4.24
C VAL A 312 12.62 22.52 -3.57
N ARG A 313 12.64 22.32 -2.28
CA ARG A 313 13.84 22.23 -1.47
C ARG A 313 14.31 20.77 -1.46
N GLU A 314 15.43 20.48 -2.12
CA GLU A 314 15.89 19.11 -2.38
C GLU A 314 16.45 18.41 -1.14
N ASP A 315 16.92 19.15 -0.14
CA ASP A 315 17.41 18.64 1.13
C ASP A 315 16.35 18.56 2.23
N GLU A 316 15.07 18.80 1.90
CA GLU A 316 13.96 18.66 2.84
C GLU A 316 13.74 17.20 3.23
N ASN A 317 13.32 16.98 4.47
CA ASN A 317 12.90 15.65 4.93
C ASN A 317 11.74 15.13 4.09
N GLY A 318 11.67 13.81 3.95
CA GLY A 318 10.69 13.16 3.07
C GLY A 318 9.23 13.47 3.41
N ARG A 319 8.86 13.50 4.68
CA ARG A 319 7.53 13.88 5.21
C ARG A 319 6.36 13.47 4.31
N HIS A 320 6.50 12.29 3.69
CA HIS A 320 5.55 11.76 2.71
C HIS A 320 5.15 12.76 1.61
N GLY A 321 6.12 13.57 1.16
CA GLY A 321 5.94 14.56 0.09
C GLY A 321 5.44 15.92 0.55
N HIS A 322 5.27 16.17 1.85
CA HIS A 322 4.88 17.47 2.37
C HIS A 322 6.11 18.36 2.55
N ALA A 323 6.06 19.56 2.00
CA ALA A 323 7.09 20.59 2.14
C ALA A 323 6.52 21.85 2.79
N PHE A 324 7.30 22.50 3.65
CA PHE A 324 6.91 23.76 4.27
C PHE A 324 7.48 24.93 3.46
N GLU A 325 6.60 25.64 2.76
CA GLU A 325 6.96 26.76 1.90
C GLU A 325 6.07 27.98 2.14
N HIS A 326 6.67 29.16 2.19
CA HIS A 326 5.98 30.43 2.36
C HIS A 326 4.97 30.44 3.52
N GLY A 327 5.34 29.79 4.64
CA GLY A 327 4.52 29.72 5.85
C GLY A 327 3.37 28.71 5.80
N SER A 328 3.35 27.81 4.83
CA SER A 328 2.32 26.77 4.75
C SER A 328 2.87 25.44 4.24
N TRP A 329 2.22 24.34 4.66
CA TRP A 329 2.51 23.01 4.15
C TRP A 329 1.86 22.80 2.78
N LYS A 330 2.61 22.21 1.86
CA LYS A 330 2.21 21.92 0.48
C LYS A 330 2.73 20.58 0.01
N ASN A 331 2.05 20.00 -0.97
CA ASN A 331 2.59 18.91 -1.78
C ASN A 331 2.99 19.49 -3.15
N PRO A 332 4.30 19.56 -3.48
CA PRO A 332 4.78 20.18 -4.70
C PRO A 332 4.63 19.24 -5.92
N THR A 333 3.40 18.83 -6.24
CA THR A 333 3.12 17.74 -7.19
C THR A 333 2.30 18.17 -8.41
N VAL A 334 2.14 19.49 -8.60
CA VAL A 334 1.26 20.07 -9.64
C VAL A 334 1.88 20.11 -11.05
N TYR A 335 3.16 19.76 -11.20
CA TYR A 335 3.86 19.84 -12.48
C TYR A 335 3.79 18.53 -13.25
N SER A 336 3.68 18.65 -14.59
CA SER A 336 3.48 17.50 -15.48
C SER A 336 4.78 16.81 -15.89
N HIS A 337 5.88 17.57 -15.96
CA HIS A 337 7.16 17.10 -16.49
C HIS A 337 8.35 17.60 -15.65
N PRO A 338 8.37 17.38 -14.33
CA PRO A 338 9.51 17.78 -13.52
C PRO A 338 10.76 16.99 -13.91
N HIS A 339 11.93 17.64 -13.78
CA HIS A 339 13.21 17.02 -14.12
C HIS A 339 14.23 17.24 -13.03
N LEU A 340 15.03 16.23 -12.75
CA LEU A 340 16.23 16.35 -11.96
C LEU A 340 17.38 16.87 -12.84
N ILE A 341 17.88 18.08 -12.59
CA ILE A 341 18.90 18.76 -13.39
C ILE A 341 20.24 18.68 -12.68
N PHE A 342 21.30 18.29 -13.36
CA PHE A 342 22.64 18.16 -12.77
C PHE A 342 23.77 18.28 -13.80
N ASP A 343 24.99 18.54 -13.32
CA ASP A 343 26.18 18.70 -14.14
C ASP A 343 26.98 17.39 -14.31
N ARG A 344 28.13 17.52 -15.00
CA ARG A 344 29.05 16.41 -15.26
C ARG A 344 29.64 15.81 -13.98
N GLU A 345 29.95 16.64 -13.00
CA GLU A 345 30.57 16.17 -11.75
C GLU A 345 29.56 15.40 -10.92
N GLN A 346 28.34 15.92 -10.82
CA GLN A 346 27.24 15.22 -10.15
C GLN A 346 26.91 13.89 -10.85
N TYR A 347 26.89 13.86 -12.19
CA TYR A 347 26.74 12.62 -12.95
C TYR A 347 27.81 11.57 -12.57
N ARG A 348 29.06 11.99 -12.42
CA ARG A 348 30.15 11.08 -12.01
C ARG A 348 29.95 10.56 -10.60
N GLN A 349 29.51 11.41 -9.67
CA GLN A 349 29.24 11.02 -8.28
C GLN A 349 28.10 10.01 -8.21
N ILE A 350 26.97 10.27 -8.87
CA ILE A 350 25.85 9.33 -8.95
C ILE A 350 26.31 8.00 -9.55
N LYS A 351 27.12 8.03 -10.61
CA LYS A 351 27.62 6.82 -11.27
C LYS A 351 28.61 6.04 -10.40
N SER A 352 29.45 6.73 -9.63
CA SER A 352 30.46 6.09 -8.78
C SER A 352 29.88 5.34 -7.58
N ARG A 353 28.66 5.69 -7.15
CA ARG A 353 27.95 5.00 -6.09
C ARG A 353 27.64 3.52 -6.44
N GLY A 354 27.68 3.15 -7.70
CA GLY A 354 27.41 1.80 -8.18
C GLY A 354 25.96 1.57 -8.51
N LYS A 355 25.34 0.49 -7.97
CA LYS A 355 23.97 0.12 -8.28
C LYS A 355 22.98 1.12 -7.69
N LEU A 356 22.27 1.85 -8.56
CA LEU A 356 21.13 2.66 -8.15
C LEU A 356 19.92 1.75 -7.92
N PRO A 357 18.97 2.13 -7.07
CA PRO A 357 17.70 1.42 -6.92
C PRO A 357 16.89 1.32 -8.22
N TYR A 358 17.25 2.12 -9.22
CA TYR A 358 16.62 2.16 -10.54
C TYR A 358 17.68 1.96 -11.63
N ASP A 359 17.74 0.77 -12.19
CA ASP A 359 18.75 0.37 -13.19
C ASP A 359 18.68 1.20 -14.48
N ASP A 360 17.50 1.75 -14.82
CA ASP A 360 17.28 2.53 -16.04
C ASP A 360 17.56 4.04 -15.88
N PHE A 361 18.00 4.51 -14.70
CA PHE A 361 18.28 5.92 -14.45
C PHE A 361 19.08 6.57 -15.57
N PHE A 362 20.21 5.95 -15.95
CA PHE A 362 21.08 6.52 -16.99
C PHE A 362 20.50 6.36 -18.41
N LYS A 363 19.60 5.41 -18.63
CA LYS A 363 18.94 5.22 -19.94
C LYS A 363 17.92 6.30 -20.24
N ILE A 364 17.20 6.78 -19.19
CA ILE A 364 16.22 7.85 -19.35
C ILE A 364 16.81 9.25 -19.19
N THR A 365 18.08 9.38 -18.74
CA THR A 365 18.74 10.66 -18.54
C THR A 365 19.13 11.29 -19.88
N VAL A 366 18.65 12.50 -20.11
CA VAL A 366 18.99 13.33 -21.27
C VAL A 366 20.31 14.04 -21.05
N LYS A 367 21.14 14.16 -22.08
CA LYS A 367 22.44 14.84 -22.05
C LYS A 367 22.49 15.97 -23.07
N ALA A 368 23.12 17.08 -22.68
CA ALA A 368 23.40 18.22 -23.57
C ALA A 368 24.72 18.90 -23.21
N ASN A 369 25.31 19.65 -24.16
CA ASN A 369 26.56 20.34 -23.93
C ASN A 369 26.37 21.73 -23.25
N THR A 370 25.21 22.34 -23.43
CA THR A 370 24.84 23.61 -22.79
C THR A 370 23.49 23.50 -22.09
N ILE A 371 23.21 24.41 -21.14
CA ILE A 371 21.93 24.48 -20.43
C ILE A 371 20.79 24.81 -21.38
N GLU A 372 21.00 25.68 -22.37
CA GLU A 372 19.99 26.02 -23.36
C GLU A 372 19.63 24.82 -24.26
N GLU A 373 20.63 24.03 -24.64
CA GLU A 373 20.40 22.78 -25.39
C GLU A 373 19.61 21.78 -24.54
N LEU A 374 19.97 21.64 -23.24
CA LEU A 374 19.27 20.78 -22.30
C LEU A 374 17.82 21.18 -22.17
N ALA A 375 17.56 22.47 -21.93
CA ALA A 375 16.20 23.00 -21.80
C ALA A 375 15.33 22.68 -23.03
N ARG A 376 15.87 22.86 -24.27
CA ARG A 376 15.13 22.50 -25.49
C ARG A 376 14.82 21.02 -25.56
N LYS A 377 15.75 20.16 -25.16
CA LYS A 377 15.56 18.69 -25.18
C LYS A 377 14.46 18.24 -24.22
N ILE A 378 14.37 18.87 -23.04
CA ILE A 378 13.35 18.55 -22.04
C ILE A 378 12.07 19.39 -22.18
N LYS A 379 11.97 20.22 -23.23
CA LYS A 379 10.85 21.12 -23.51
C LYS A 379 10.61 22.20 -22.44
N ALA A 380 11.62 22.55 -21.65
CA ALA A 380 11.60 23.68 -20.75
C ALA A 380 11.96 24.99 -21.50
N ASN A 381 11.73 26.13 -20.84
CA ASN A 381 12.14 27.42 -21.40
C ASN A 381 13.66 27.64 -21.23
N PRO A 382 14.44 27.80 -22.30
CA PRO A 382 15.90 27.93 -22.22
C PRO A 382 16.35 29.11 -21.36
N LYS A 383 15.68 30.26 -21.46
CA LYS A 383 16.01 31.44 -20.67
C LYS A 383 15.77 31.21 -19.18
N THR A 384 14.63 30.59 -18.83
CA THR A 384 14.30 30.26 -17.44
C THR A 384 15.31 29.30 -16.85
N LEU A 385 15.63 28.20 -17.53
CA LEU A 385 16.56 27.20 -17.00
C LEU A 385 17.97 27.77 -16.82
N VAL A 386 18.47 28.58 -17.77
CA VAL A 386 19.77 29.27 -17.64
C VAL A 386 19.78 30.15 -16.39
N GLN A 387 18.77 31.02 -16.24
CA GLN A 387 18.65 31.88 -15.07
C GLN A 387 18.51 31.11 -13.75
N THR A 388 17.89 29.94 -13.79
CA THR A 388 17.78 29.05 -12.62
C THR A 388 19.16 28.52 -12.21
N VAL A 389 19.97 28.04 -13.17
CA VAL A 389 21.34 27.57 -12.90
C VAL A 389 22.24 28.70 -12.42
N GLU A 390 22.20 29.88 -13.07
CA GLU A 390 22.97 31.05 -12.66
C GLU A 390 22.65 31.47 -11.21
N ARG A 391 21.36 31.50 -10.87
CA ARG A 391 20.88 31.83 -9.52
C ARG A 391 21.31 30.77 -8.50
N PHE A 392 21.19 29.51 -8.85
CA PHE A 392 21.66 28.39 -8.02
C PHE A 392 23.15 28.48 -7.73
N ASN A 393 23.96 28.84 -8.73
CA ASN A 393 25.41 29.01 -8.56
C ASN A 393 25.71 30.14 -7.58
N VAL A 394 25.04 31.30 -7.72
CA VAL A 394 25.21 32.41 -6.77
C VAL A 394 24.86 32.00 -5.34
N PHE A 395 23.75 31.29 -5.16
CA PHE A 395 23.35 30.81 -3.84
C PHE A 395 24.34 29.79 -3.25
N SER A 396 24.84 28.88 -4.09
CA SER A 396 25.86 27.91 -3.70
C SER A 396 27.17 28.57 -3.27
N GLU A 397 27.64 29.58 -4.02
CA GLU A 397 28.87 30.33 -3.71
C GLU A 397 28.72 31.16 -2.43
N ASN A 398 27.56 31.72 -2.18
CA ASN A 398 27.26 32.49 -0.97
C ASN A 398 26.94 31.62 0.25
N GLY A 399 26.69 30.31 0.05
CA GLY A 399 26.32 29.39 1.11
C GLY A 399 24.87 29.60 1.64
N GLU A 400 24.00 30.29 0.87
CA GLU A 400 22.65 30.65 1.30
C GLU A 400 21.68 30.63 0.12
N ASP A 401 20.64 29.79 0.20
CA ASP A 401 19.54 29.74 -0.78
C ASP A 401 18.39 30.66 -0.34
N LEU A 402 18.38 31.88 -0.89
CA LEU A 402 17.37 32.89 -0.57
C LEU A 402 15.97 32.58 -1.13
N THR A 403 15.81 31.54 -1.94
CA THR A 403 14.53 31.19 -2.58
C THR A 403 13.78 30.10 -1.84
N LEU A 404 14.47 29.02 -1.50
CA LEU A 404 13.86 27.80 -0.94
C LEU A 404 14.50 27.38 0.40
N ASN A 405 15.45 28.15 0.93
CA ASN A 405 16.16 27.86 2.19
C ASN A 405 16.89 26.51 2.21
N ARG A 406 17.37 26.02 1.06
CA ARG A 406 18.22 24.84 1.04
C ARG A 406 19.55 25.15 1.73
N SER A 407 20.05 24.22 2.54
CA SER A 407 21.32 24.40 3.25
C SER A 407 22.48 24.58 2.27
N GLY A 408 23.31 25.60 2.47
CA GLY A 408 24.48 25.85 1.65
C GLY A 408 25.47 24.69 1.62
N ASP A 409 25.60 23.95 2.73
CA ASP A 409 26.45 22.76 2.84
C ASP A 409 26.02 21.62 1.92
N THR A 410 24.76 21.62 1.47
CA THR A 410 24.22 20.64 0.52
C THR A 410 24.31 21.09 -0.94
N MET A 411 24.80 22.30 -1.20
CA MET A 411 24.85 22.90 -2.53
C MET A 411 26.29 22.95 -3.06
N ARG A 412 26.42 22.79 -4.35
CA ARG A 412 27.66 23.03 -5.11
C ARG A 412 27.28 23.70 -6.43
N ALA A 413 28.02 24.76 -6.81
CA ALA A 413 27.81 25.43 -8.08
C ALA A 413 27.96 24.45 -9.26
N PHE A 414 27.14 24.62 -10.29
CA PHE A 414 27.27 23.90 -11.55
C PHE A 414 28.57 24.31 -12.24
N GLY A 415 29.37 23.30 -12.60
CA GLY A 415 30.59 23.47 -13.38
C GLY A 415 30.31 23.39 -14.89
N ASP A 416 31.40 23.12 -15.65
CA ASP A 416 31.32 22.94 -17.10
C ASP A 416 30.48 21.72 -17.50
N GLY A 417 29.83 21.83 -18.67
CA GLY A 417 29.09 20.72 -19.24
C GLY A 417 29.92 19.46 -19.51
N PRO A 418 29.31 18.39 -19.93
CA PRO A 418 27.90 18.26 -20.29
C PRO A 418 26.97 18.29 -19.07
N TYR A 419 25.74 18.74 -19.32
CA TYR A 419 24.65 18.80 -18.36
C TYR A 419 23.64 17.69 -18.63
N TYR A 420 22.89 17.34 -17.60
CA TYR A 420 22.00 16.20 -17.62
C TYR A 420 20.62 16.54 -17.02
N ALA A 421 19.60 15.87 -17.51
CA ALA A 421 18.26 15.96 -16.98
C ALA A 421 17.64 14.56 -16.92
N THR A 422 17.14 14.17 -15.76
CA THR A 422 16.39 12.91 -15.59
C THR A 422 14.92 13.22 -15.34
N PRO A 423 14.00 12.69 -16.16
CA PRO A 423 12.57 12.94 -15.99
C PRO A 423 12.05 12.30 -14.70
N LEU A 424 11.26 13.07 -13.96
CA LEU A 424 10.59 12.65 -12.74
C LEU A 424 9.08 12.56 -12.97
N ALA A 425 8.42 11.80 -12.12
CA ALA A 425 6.97 11.76 -12.01
C ALA A 425 6.58 11.95 -10.54
N THR A 426 5.42 12.54 -10.30
CA THR A 426 4.82 12.56 -8.97
C THR A 426 4.63 11.14 -8.48
N ALA A 427 5.13 10.81 -7.30
CA ALA A 427 4.93 9.54 -6.65
C ALA A 427 3.79 9.65 -5.63
N MET A 428 2.83 8.75 -5.70
CA MET A 428 1.73 8.68 -4.73
C MET A 428 1.68 7.27 -4.14
N LEU A 429 1.67 7.21 -2.81
CA LEU A 429 1.51 5.96 -2.08
C LEU A 429 0.03 5.63 -1.94
N ASN A 430 -0.76 6.60 -1.46
CA ASN A 430 -2.18 6.44 -1.21
C ASN A 430 -2.91 7.79 -1.18
N THR A 431 -4.24 7.73 -1.31
CA THR A 431 -5.15 8.84 -1.04
C THR A 431 -5.89 8.60 0.27
N GLN A 432 -6.29 9.66 0.98
CA GLN A 432 -7.04 9.58 2.25
C GLN A 432 -8.54 9.75 2.05
N GLY A 433 -8.96 10.19 0.88
CA GLY A 433 -10.34 10.50 0.56
C GLY A 433 -11.26 9.28 0.56
N GLY A 434 -12.48 9.47 1.05
CA GLY A 434 -13.50 8.42 1.09
C GLY A 434 -14.67 8.79 1.98
N ALA A 435 -15.44 7.79 2.40
CA ALA A 435 -16.60 7.99 3.24
C ALA A 435 -16.20 8.46 4.65
N LYS A 436 -16.84 9.53 5.13
CA LYS A 436 -16.69 9.97 6.52
C LYS A 436 -17.27 8.93 7.46
N ARG A 437 -16.59 8.69 8.57
CA ARG A 437 -17.04 7.77 9.63
C ARG A 437 -16.89 8.38 11.02
N ASN A 438 -17.54 7.79 12.00
CA ASN A 438 -17.41 8.13 13.41
C ASN A 438 -16.41 7.19 14.13
N GLU A 439 -16.26 7.38 15.45
CA GLU A 439 -15.40 6.59 16.31
C GLU A 439 -15.79 5.11 16.42
N GLN A 440 -17.01 4.76 16.02
CA GLN A 440 -17.51 3.39 15.94
C GLN A 440 -17.33 2.77 14.55
N ALA A 441 -16.59 3.44 13.67
CA ALA A 441 -16.36 3.09 12.28
C ALA A 441 -17.63 3.06 11.40
N GLN A 442 -18.75 3.64 11.87
CA GLN A 442 -19.97 3.75 11.09
C GLN A 442 -19.85 4.84 10.03
N VAL A 443 -20.21 4.54 8.79
CA VAL A 443 -20.26 5.52 7.71
C VAL A 443 -21.39 6.52 7.96
N LEU A 444 -21.11 7.80 7.76
CA LEU A 444 -22.05 8.90 7.99
C LEU A 444 -22.63 9.40 6.67
N ASP A 445 -23.90 9.78 6.71
CA ASP A 445 -24.59 10.44 5.61
C ASP A 445 -24.23 11.96 5.52
N ALA A 446 -24.84 12.67 4.58
CA ALA A 446 -24.62 14.11 4.39
C ALA A 446 -24.98 14.96 5.61
N PHE A 447 -25.79 14.44 6.55
CA PHE A 447 -26.25 15.09 7.77
C PHE A 447 -25.50 14.61 9.03
N ASP A 448 -24.39 13.90 8.86
CA ASP A 448 -23.58 13.28 9.92
C ASP A 448 -24.36 12.25 10.77
N GLN A 449 -25.39 11.59 10.18
CA GLN A 449 -26.07 10.46 10.80
C GLN A 449 -25.50 9.13 10.29
N PRO A 450 -25.38 8.10 11.14
CA PRO A 450 -24.90 6.79 10.70
C PRO A 450 -25.85 6.17 9.63
N ILE A 451 -25.27 5.70 8.52
CA ILE A 451 -25.99 4.86 7.56
C ILE A 451 -26.09 3.46 8.16
N PRO A 452 -27.30 2.94 8.37
CA PRO A 452 -27.48 1.67 9.07
C PRO A 452 -26.79 0.51 8.36
N HIS A 453 -26.10 -0.36 9.13
CA HIS A 453 -25.36 -1.54 8.70
C HIS A 453 -24.14 -1.24 7.80
N LEU A 454 -23.70 0.02 7.67
CA LEU A 454 -22.53 0.39 6.86
C LEU A 454 -21.38 0.91 7.71
N TYR A 455 -20.21 0.32 7.52
CA TYR A 455 -18.97 0.64 8.23
C TYR A 455 -17.84 0.90 7.24
N SER A 456 -16.78 1.60 7.67
CA SER A 456 -15.56 1.76 6.87
C SER A 456 -14.30 1.78 7.73
N ALA A 457 -13.18 1.37 7.15
CA ALA A 457 -11.88 1.41 7.78
C ALA A 457 -10.76 1.54 6.74
N GLY A 458 -9.59 1.98 7.19
CA GLY A 458 -8.42 2.17 6.34
C GLY A 458 -8.46 3.48 5.56
N GLU A 459 -7.68 3.54 4.50
CA GLU A 459 -7.49 4.72 3.66
C GLU A 459 -8.77 5.21 2.99
N PHE A 460 -9.80 4.39 2.87
CA PHE A 460 -11.11 4.81 2.38
C PHE A 460 -11.81 5.70 3.41
N GLY A 461 -11.52 6.99 3.36
CA GLY A 461 -11.93 7.97 4.34
C GLY A 461 -11.08 7.91 5.61
N GLY A 462 -9.75 7.81 5.47
CA GLY A 462 -8.80 7.76 6.57
C GLY A 462 -8.86 8.96 7.51
N ILE A 463 -8.48 8.74 8.79
CA ILE A 463 -8.43 9.83 9.77
C ILE A 463 -7.26 10.79 9.49
N ASN A 464 -6.18 10.29 8.89
CA ASN A 464 -5.02 11.10 8.58
C ASN A 464 -5.37 12.13 7.49
N ALA A 465 -5.15 13.40 7.78
CA ALA A 465 -5.47 14.51 6.90
C ALA A 465 -4.47 15.63 7.10
N ASN A 466 -4.31 16.53 6.13
CA ASN A 466 -3.35 17.61 6.08
C ASN A 466 -1.90 17.09 6.10
N GLN A 467 -1.28 16.90 7.27
CA GLN A 467 0.06 16.30 7.39
C GLN A 467 -0.05 14.87 7.90
N TYR A 468 0.94 14.06 7.55
CA TYR A 468 0.96 12.64 7.84
C TYR A 468 2.27 12.24 8.52
N ASN A 469 2.19 11.39 9.52
CA ASN A 469 3.36 10.70 10.07
C ASN A 469 3.35 9.24 9.63
N GLY A 470 4.48 8.77 9.11
CA GLY A 470 4.66 7.41 8.60
C GLY A 470 4.17 6.34 9.56
N GLY A 471 3.54 5.32 9.01
CA GLY A 471 2.92 4.23 9.77
C GLY A 471 1.52 4.52 10.30
N GLY A 472 1.04 5.78 10.21
CA GLY A 472 -0.29 6.17 10.69
C GLY A 472 -1.42 5.45 9.99
N ASN A 473 -1.35 5.28 8.67
CA ASN A 473 -2.38 4.56 7.89
C ASN A 473 -2.43 3.07 8.28
N LEU A 474 -1.29 2.43 8.51
CA LEU A 474 -1.28 1.04 8.96
C LEU A 474 -1.86 0.89 10.37
N ALA A 475 -1.55 1.82 11.28
CA ALA A 475 -2.16 1.85 12.61
C ALA A 475 -3.68 2.04 12.51
N GLU A 476 -4.14 2.97 11.68
CA GLU A 476 -5.56 3.23 11.43
C GLU A 476 -6.27 1.97 10.91
N CYS A 477 -5.67 1.27 9.95
CA CYS A 477 -6.20 0.00 9.45
C CYS A 477 -6.42 -1.05 10.57
N LEU A 478 -5.50 -1.14 11.53
CA LEU A 478 -5.61 -2.09 12.65
C LEU A 478 -6.66 -1.62 13.66
N ILE A 479 -6.67 -0.33 13.98
CA ILE A 479 -7.56 0.25 15.00
C ILE A 479 -9.01 0.23 14.50
N PHE A 480 -9.30 0.94 13.41
CA PHE A 480 -10.67 1.04 12.89
C PHE A 480 -11.13 -0.22 12.16
N GLY A 481 -10.21 -1.02 11.58
CA GLY A 481 -10.56 -2.34 11.07
C GLY A 481 -11.10 -3.26 12.16
N LYS A 482 -10.46 -3.26 13.35
CA LYS A 482 -10.97 -4.01 14.52
C LYS A 482 -12.35 -3.50 14.94
N ILE A 483 -12.51 -2.19 15.12
CA ILE A 483 -13.78 -1.58 15.53
C ILE A 483 -14.88 -1.88 14.51
N ALA A 484 -14.61 -1.73 13.22
CA ALA A 484 -15.56 -2.01 12.16
C ALA A 484 -15.99 -3.49 12.14
N GLY A 485 -15.03 -4.42 12.27
CA GLY A 485 -15.32 -5.85 12.30
C GLY A 485 -16.18 -6.27 13.49
N GLU A 486 -15.84 -5.80 14.70
CA GLU A 486 -16.60 -6.08 15.93
C GLU A 486 -18.02 -5.50 15.86
N ASN A 487 -18.16 -4.24 15.40
CA ASN A 487 -19.46 -3.59 15.30
C ASN A 487 -20.32 -4.18 14.18
N ALA A 488 -19.73 -4.52 13.04
CA ALA A 488 -20.45 -5.16 11.94
C ALA A 488 -20.96 -6.55 12.32
N ALA A 489 -20.21 -7.31 13.14
CA ALA A 489 -20.62 -8.64 13.59
C ALA A 489 -21.78 -8.63 14.59
N THR A 490 -22.01 -7.50 15.27
CA THR A 490 -23.10 -7.41 16.25
C THR A 490 -24.44 -7.59 15.58
N VAL A 491 -25.25 -8.55 16.08
CA VAL A 491 -26.61 -8.82 15.57
C VAL A 491 -27.50 -7.60 15.75
N LYS A 492 -28.21 -7.23 14.69
CA LYS A 492 -29.14 -6.09 14.67
C LYS A 492 -30.57 -6.63 14.77
N HIS A 493 -31.26 -6.28 15.84
CA HIS A 493 -32.64 -6.77 16.10
C HIS A 493 -33.70 -5.73 15.79
N ASP A 494 -33.34 -4.47 15.63
CA ASP A 494 -34.29 -3.35 15.59
C ASP A 494 -34.67 -2.90 14.17
N ILE A 495 -34.13 -3.55 13.15
CA ILE A 495 -34.37 -3.18 11.75
C ILE A 495 -34.75 -4.44 10.97
N GLU A 496 -35.97 -4.44 10.42
CA GLU A 496 -36.43 -5.54 9.54
C GLU A 496 -35.62 -5.52 8.23
N VAL A 497 -35.01 -6.65 7.92
CA VAL A 497 -34.32 -6.90 6.66
C VAL A 497 -35.22 -7.65 5.72
N THR A 498 -35.19 -7.38 4.42
CA THR A 498 -36.03 -8.00 3.42
C THR A 498 -35.98 -9.54 3.51
N PRO A 499 -37.12 -10.25 3.55
CA PRO A 499 -37.14 -11.71 3.61
C PRO A 499 -36.41 -12.38 2.45
N GLU A 500 -35.75 -13.52 2.72
CA GLU A 500 -35.02 -14.27 1.70
C GLU A 500 -35.92 -14.95 0.68
N SER A 501 -35.54 -14.88 -0.59
CA SER A 501 -35.91 -15.87 -1.60
C SER A 501 -34.65 -16.55 -2.11
N THR A 502 -34.48 -17.82 -1.77
CA THR A 502 -33.34 -18.61 -2.22
C THR A 502 -33.67 -19.33 -3.51
N SER A 503 -33.17 -18.88 -4.62
CA SER A 503 -33.09 -19.64 -5.86
C SER A 503 -31.93 -19.15 -6.69
N THR A 504 -30.78 -19.81 -6.61
CA THR A 504 -29.69 -19.55 -7.53
C THR A 504 -29.14 -20.82 -8.13
N THR A 505 -28.96 -20.75 -9.44
CA THR A 505 -28.21 -21.72 -10.25
C THR A 505 -26.81 -21.23 -10.56
N VAL A 506 -26.32 -20.21 -9.81
CA VAL A 506 -25.02 -19.59 -10.04
C VAL A 506 -23.96 -20.36 -9.27
N ASP A 507 -22.93 -20.81 -9.96
CA ASP A 507 -21.74 -21.37 -9.34
C ASP A 507 -20.88 -20.20 -8.79
N LEU A 508 -20.83 -20.06 -7.48
CA LEU A 508 -20.08 -19.02 -6.79
C LEU A 508 -18.61 -19.39 -6.55
N GLY A 509 -18.22 -20.64 -6.85
CA GLY A 509 -16.91 -21.18 -6.50
C GLY A 509 -16.71 -21.34 -5.00
N GLY A 510 -15.54 -21.84 -4.60
CA GLY A 510 -15.13 -22.03 -3.20
C GLY A 510 -14.31 -20.85 -2.65
N ASN A 511 -13.58 -21.11 -1.58
CA ASN A 511 -12.63 -20.20 -0.97
C ASN A 511 -11.34 -20.15 -1.80
N ASP A 512 -11.04 -19.00 -2.44
CA ASP A 512 -9.91 -18.83 -3.33
C ASP A 512 -8.53 -18.97 -2.63
N LEU A 513 -8.49 -18.88 -1.29
CA LEU A 513 -7.26 -19.10 -0.51
C LEU A 513 -7.03 -20.57 -0.13
N SER A 514 -7.91 -21.50 -0.49
CA SER A 514 -7.70 -22.92 -0.21
C SER A 514 -6.47 -23.44 -0.94
N SER A 515 -5.46 -23.89 -0.19
CA SER A 515 -4.25 -24.50 -0.76
C SER A 515 -4.56 -25.82 -1.48
N ASP A 516 -5.53 -26.58 -0.99
CA ASP A 516 -5.94 -27.84 -1.61
C ASP A 516 -6.60 -27.60 -2.97
N GLN A 517 -7.45 -26.56 -3.06
CA GLN A 517 -8.07 -26.16 -4.32
C GLN A 517 -7.05 -25.68 -5.35
N ALA A 518 -6.09 -24.86 -4.95
CA ALA A 518 -5.03 -24.38 -5.84
C ALA A 518 -4.15 -25.54 -6.37
N LEU A 519 -3.77 -26.46 -5.51
CA LEU A 519 -2.95 -27.63 -5.90
C LEU A 519 -3.73 -28.62 -6.77
N SER A 520 -5.04 -28.69 -6.66
CA SER A 520 -5.87 -29.61 -7.47
C SER A 520 -5.83 -29.30 -8.98
N ASN A 521 -5.46 -28.08 -9.35
CA ASN A 521 -5.32 -27.66 -10.75
C ASN A 521 -4.08 -28.27 -11.45
N TYR A 522 -3.16 -28.90 -10.71
CA TYR A 522 -1.90 -29.39 -11.25
C TYR A 522 -1.77 -30.91 -11.10
N SER A 523 -1.48 -31.59 -12.20
CA SER A 523 -1.21 -33.02 -12.21
C SER A 523 0.24 -33.32 -11.80
N VAL A 524 0.45 -34.46 -11.15
CA VAL A 524 1.76 -34.99 -10.79
C VAL A 524 1.99 -36.33 -11.45
N GLY A 525 3.21 -36.56 -11.96
CA GLY A 525 3.69 -37.83 -12.44
C GLY A 525 4.34 -38.68 -11.33
N LYS A 526 4.92 -39.79 -11.73
CA LYS A 526 5.69 -40.66 -10.80
C LYS A 526 6.86 -39.86 -10.21
N ASP A 527 7.06 -39.97 -8.91
CA ASP A 527 8.14 -39.32 -8.15
C ASP A 527 8.07 -37.78 -8.19
N GLN A 528 6.88 -37.21 -8.50
CA GLN A 528 6.62 -35.77 -8.51
C GLN A 528 5.70 -35.37 -7.35
N TYR A 529 6.00 -34.22 -6.76
CA TYR A 529 5.29 -33.68 -5.60
C TYR A 529 5.06 -32.19 -5.78
N LEU A 530 3.85 -31.74 -5.43
CA LEU A 530 3.51 -30.32 -5.45
C LEU A 530 3.85 -29.67 -4.11
N GLY A 531 4.51 -28.53 -4.17
CA GLY A 531 4.79 -27.68 -3.02
C GLY A 531 4.21 -26.30 -3.20
N VAL A 532 3.78 -25.69 -2.10
CA VAL A 532 3.18 -24.36 -2.08
C VAL A 532 3.80 -23.53 -0.97
N SER A 533 3.92 -22.23 -1.22
CA SER A 533 4.34 -21.24 -0.23
C SER A 533 3.67 -19.92 -0.51
N ASP A 534 3.09 -19.29 0.51
CA ASP A 534 2.53 -17.94 0.47
C ASP A 534 3.53 -16.89 1.02
N ALA A 535 4.82 -17.23 1.09
CA ALA A 535 5.86 -16.36 1.67
C ALA A 535 6.42 -15.32 0.70
N GLY A 536 6.04 -15.34 -0.58
CA GLY A 536 6.48 -14.38 -1.60
C GLY A 536 5.92 -12.97 -1.39
N ILE A 537 6.55 -11.97 -1.98
CA ILE A 537 5.97 -10.61 -2.07
C ILE A 537 4.81 -10.64 -3.07
N GLY A 538 4.96 -11.35 -4.19
CA GLY A 538 3.92 -11.60 -5.16
C GLY A 538 2.79 -12.53 -4.67
N GLY A 539 2.94 -13.15 -3.50
CA GLY A 539 1.95 -14.04 -2.91
C GLY A 539 2.33 -15.50 -3.03
N ARG A 540 1.47 -16.29 -3.68
CA ARG A 540 1.64 -17.73 -3.78
C ARG A 540 2.72 -18.13 -4.79
N VAL A 541 3.55 -19.10 -4.41
CA VAL A 541 4.48 -19.80 -5.30
C VAL A 541 4.14 -21.28 -5.26
N ILE A 542 3.82 -21.86 -6.41
CA ILE A 542 3.56 -23.30 -6.57
C ILE A 542 4.67 -23.92 -7.39
N VAL A 543 5.20 -25.04 -6.91
CA VAL A 543 6.26 -25.78 -7.58
C VAL A 543 5.88 -27.24 -7.79
N ARG A 544 6.38 -27.85 -8.85
CA ARG A 544 6.43 -29.31 -9.04
C ARG A 544 7.87 -29.75 -8.89
N VAL A 545 8.12 -30.60 -7.90
CA VAL A 545 9.45 -31.14 -7.59
C VAL A 545 9.50 -32.59 -7.99
N THR A 546 10.51 -33.01 -8.75
CA THR A 546 10.83 -34.41 -8.97
C THR A 546 11.88 -34.82 -7.95
N TYR A 547 11.49 -35.72 -7.01
CA TYR A 547 12.37 -36.19 -5.94
C TYR A 547 12.37 -37.71 -5.89
N ARG A 548 13.54 -38.32 -6.05
CA ARG A 548 13.71 -39.79 -6.08
C ARG A 548 15.10 -40.16 -5.60
N ASP A 549 15.19 -41.29 -4.87
CA ASP A 549 16.42 -41.84 -4.34
C ASP A 549 17.24 -40.79 -3.54
N ASP A 550 16.57 -40.05 -2.68
CA ASP A 550 17.11 -38.93 -1.89
C ASP A 550 17.80 -37.83 -2.73
N GLN A 551 17.34 -37.67 -3.99
CA GLN A 551 17.89 -36.69 -4.90
C GLN A 551 16.80 -35.79 -5.49
N LEU A 552 17.06 -34.49 -5.48
CA LEU A 552 16.29 -33.47 -6.15
C LEU A 552 16.66 -33.47 -7.64
N LYS A 553 15.79 -34.01 -8.47
CA LYS A 553 16.05 -34.18 -9.91
C LYS A 553 15.55 -33.03 -10.77
N ASN A 554 14.48 -32.37 -10.34
CA ASN A 554 13.93 -31.20 -11.04
C ASN A 554 13.10 -30.35 -10.09
N VAL A 555 13.11 -29.05 -10.31
CA VAL A 555 12.23 -28.05 -9.70
C VAL A 555 11.64 -27.22 -10.81
N GLU A 556 10.33 -27.28 -10.98
CA GLU A 556 9.56 -26.53 -11.94
C GLU A 556 8.65 -25.56 -11.19
N VAL A 557 8.75 -24.26 -11.46
CA VAL A 557 7.84 -23.24 -10.94
C VAL A 557 6.61 -23.24 -11.82
N LEU A 558 5.45 -23.55 -11.24
CA LEU A 558 4.18 -23.67 -11.95
C LEU A 558 3.38 -22.38 -11.88
N GLU A 559 3.49 -21.67 -10.76
CA GLU A 559 2.77 -20.44 -10.51
C GLU A 559 3.63 -19.52 -9.63
N GLU A 560 3.68 -18.27 -9.99
CA GLU A 560 4.31 -17.20 -9.23
C GLU A 560 3.80 -15.83 -9.72
N SER A 561 3.86 -14.81 -8.89
CA SER A 561 3.52 -13.42 -9.21
C SER A 561 4.54 -12.47 -8.59
N GLU A 562 5.81 -12.88 -8.62
CA GLU A 562 6.92 -12.08 -8.08
C GLU A 562 7.28 -10.91 -9.03
N SER A 563 8.07 -9.96 -8.53
CA SER A 563 8.44 -8.78 -9.31
C SER A 563 9.21 -9.15 -10.59
N GLU A 564 8.93 -8.47 -11.69
CA GLU A 564 9.47 -8.76 -13.03
C GLU A 564 11.01 -8.63 -13.12
N ASP A 565 11.64 -7.90 -12.22
CA ASP A 565 13.08 -7.66 -12.25
C ASP A 565 13.88 -8.70 -11.41
N VAL A 566 13.89 -8.54 -10.09
CA VAL A 566 14.70 -9.39 -9.20
C VAL A 566 13.95 -10.62 -8.71
N GLY A 567 12.62 -10.55 -8.57
CA GLY A 567 11.79 -11.67 -8.11
C GLY A 567 11.80 -12.82 -9.10
N GLN A 568 11.51 -12.57 -10.38
CA GLN A 568 11.53 -13.57 -11.45
C GLN A 568 12.94 -14.17 -11.66
N LYS A 569 14.00 -13.39 -11.40
CA LYS A 569 15.35 -13.92 -11.45
C LYS A 569 15.55 -15.05 -10.44
N ALA A 570 15.03 -14.89 -9.21
CA ALA A 570 15.07 -15.95 -8.21
C ALA A 570 14.30 -17.19 -8.67
N MET A 571 13.12 -17.02 -9.30
CA MET A 571 12.29 -18.11 -9.81
C MET A 571 12.94 -18.88 -10.97
N THR A 572 13.87 -18.26 -11.69
CA THR A 572 14.55 -18.85 -12.86
C THR A 572 15.91 -19.48 -12.51
N GLU A 573 16.69 -18.87 -11.62
CA GLU A 573 18.06 -19.28 -11.29
C GLU A 573 18.11 -20.32 -10.19
N LEU A 574 17.38 -20.10 -9.08
CA LEU A 574 17.47 -20.98 -7.92
C LEU A 574 17.01 -22.41 -8.17
N PRO A 575 15.99 -22.72 -8.99
CA PRO A 575 15.64 -24.11 -9.32
C PRO A 575 16.81 -24.93 -9.84
N LYS A 576 17.63 -24.34 -10.71
CA LYS A 576 18.82 -24.99 -11.28
C LYS A 576 19.90 -25.22 -10.24
N GLU A 577 20.11 -24.26 -9.37
CA GLU A 577 21.08 -24.31 -8.29
C GLU A 577 20.67 -25.37 -7.24
N MET A 578 19.40 -25.41 -6.86
CA MET A 578 18.84 -26.41 -5.94
C MET A 578 19.05 -27.85 -6.44
N VAL A 579 18.81 -28.08 -7.74
CA VAL A 579 19.05 -29.38 -8.37
C VAL A 579 20.54 -29.71 -8.39
N THR A 580 21.41 -28.77 -8.74
CA THR A 580 22.86 -28.94 -8.82
C THR A 580 23.46 -29.26 -7.45
N GLN A 581 23.01 -28.60 -6.40
CA GLN A 581 23.48 -28.76 -5.02
C GLN A 581 22.72 -29.87 -4.27
N ASN A 582 21.70 -30.44 -4.87
CA ASN A 582 20.79 -31.42 -4.24
C ASN A 582 20.18 -30.92 -2.92
N THR A 583 19.82 -29.66 -2.84
CA THR A 583 19.22 -29.06 -1.65
C THR A 583 18.29 -27.91 -2.03
N TYR A 584 17.22 -27.68 -1.24
CA TYR A 584 16.42 -26.47 -1.35
C TYR A 584 17.09 -25.26 -0.68
N ASP A 585 18.08 -25.47 0.19
CA ASP A 585 18.73 -24.43 0.97
C ASP A 585 19.99 -23.91 0.25
N VAL A 586 19.76 -23.17 -0.82
CA VAL A 586 20.78 -22.47 -1.62
C VAL A 586 20.82 -20.98 -1.24
N ASP A 587 21.85 -20.26 -1.66
CA ASP A 587 21.96 -18.83 -1.40
C ASP A 587 20.81 -18.04 -2.05
N ALA A 588 20.40 -16.95 -1.42
CA ALA A 588 19.35 -16.09 -1.98
C ALA A 588 19.91 -15.21 -3.10
N VAL A 589 19.10 -14.96 -4.11
CA VAL A 589 19.43 -13.95 -5.15
C VAL A 589 19.45 -12.56 -4.50
N SER A 590 20.54 -11.83 -4.72
CA SER A 590 20.72 -10.47 -4.20
C SER A 590 19.58 -9.56 -4.65
N GLY A 591 18.94 -8.90 -3.71
CA GLY A 591 17.76 -8.04 -3.95
C GLY A 591 16.43 -8.79 -4.02
N ALA A 592 16.42 -10.14 -4.05
CA ALA A 592 15.22 -10.97 -4.13
C ALA A 592 15.06 -11.91 -2.92
N SER A 593 15.38 -11.45 -1.72
CA SER A 593 15.41 -12.30 -0.51
C SER A 593 14.04 -12.91 -0.17
N SER A 594 12.94 -12.17 -0.36
CA SER A 594 11.57 -12.68 -0.12
C SER A 594 11.17 -13.72 -1.15
N SER A 595 11.39 -13.46 -2.43
CA SER A 595 11.11 -14.41 -3.53
C SER A 595 11.94 -15.68 -3.39
N SER A 596 13.22 -15.54 -3.06
CA SER A 596 14.11 -16.68 -2.79
C SER A 596 13.60 -17.54 -1.62
N ARG A 597 13.14 -16.91 -0.54
CA ARG A 597 12.56 -17.58 0.63
C ARG A 597 11.27 -18.31 0.28
N ALA A 598 10.40 -17.69 -0.53
CA ALA A 598 9.15 -18.30 -0.97
C ALA A 598 9.39 -19.56 -1.78
N LEU A 599 10.30 -19.50 -2.77
CA LEU A 599 10.66 -20.65 -3.59
C LEU A 599 11.29 -21.77 -2.75
N LYS A 600 12.25 -21.43 -1.88
CA LYS A 600 12.88 -22.41 -0.95
C LYS A 600 11.83 -23.09 -0.07
N SER A 601 10.85 -22.33 0.43
CA SER A 601 9.76 -22.86 1.26
C SER A 601 8.82 -23.78 0.47
N ALA A 602 8.46 -23.43 -0.76
CA ALA A 602 7.65 -24.27 -1.63
C ALA A 602 8.35 -25.59 -1.97
N VAL A 603 9.63 -25.53 -2.35
CA VAL A 603 10.43 -26.73 -2.64
C VAL A 603 10.59 -27.62 -1.41
N ARG A 604 10.86 -27.03 -0.23
CA ARG A 604 10.89 -27.76 1.05
C ARG A 604 9.56 -28.46 1.33
N ASN A 605 8.41 -27.79 1.10
CA ASN A 605 7.09 -28.37 1.28
C ASN A 605 6.89 -29.60 0.37
N ALA A 606 7.31 -29.54 -0.88
CA ALA A 606 7.24 -30.68 -1.80
C ALA A 606 8.13 -31.83 -1.37
N ILE A 607 9.39 -31.58 -0.95
CA ILE A 607 10.32 -32.61 -0.46
C ILE A 607 9.79 -33.27 0.82
N GLN A 608 9.19 -32.52 1.72
CA GLN A 608 8.56 -33.06 2.92
C GLN A 608 7.46 -34.07 2.57
N LYS A 609 6.65 -33.81 1.54
CA LYS A 609 5.64 -34.75 1.05
C LYS A 609 6.28 -36.01 0.43
N ALA A 610 7.42 -35.88 -0.24
CA ALA A 610 8.15 -36.99 -0.83
C ALA A 610 8.74 -37.94 0.24
N THR A 611 9.12 -37.37 1.39
CA THR A 611 9.81 -38.13 2.46
C THR A 611 8.85 -38.59 3.58
N GLN A 612 7.57 -38.16 3.57
CA GLN A 612 6.58 -38.70 4.49
C GLN A 612 6.17 -40.11 4.07
N PRO A 613 6.11 -41.09 5.00
CA PRO A 613 5.51 -42.37 4.68
C PRO A 613 4.06 -42.20 4.25
N ALA A 614 3.65 -42.85 3.16
CA ALA A 614 2.30 -42.84 2.67
C ALA A 614 1.34 -43.14 3.84
N LYS A 615 0.45 -42.19 4.17
CA LYS A 615 -0.67 -42.48 5.06
C LYS A 615 -1.50 -43.55 4.38
N ASN A 616 -1.48 -44.77 4.91
CA ASN A 616 -2.36 -45.82 4.48
C ASN A 616 -3.80 -45.32 4.56
N SER A 617 -4.43 -45.14 3.41
CA SER A 617 -5.87 -45.04 3.28
C SER A 617 -6.44 -46.43 3.61
N ALA A 618 -6.74 -46.66 4.87
CA ALA A 618 -7.56 -47.78 5.33
C ALA A 618 -8.52 -47.21 6.37
N ASP A 619 -9.68 -46.96 5.95
CA ASP A 619 -11.06 -47.28 6.36
C ASP A 619 -12.05 -46.17 5.95
#